data_cb9ba793c6af104de6d9b127deedc887
#
_entry.id   cb9ba793c6af104de6d9b127deedc887
#
_cell.length_a   1.000
_cell.length_b   1.000
_cell.length_c   1.000
_cell.angle_alpha   90.00
_cell.angle_beta   90.00
_cell.angle_gamma   90.00
#
_symmetry.space_group_name_H-M   'P 1'
#
loop_
_entity.id
_entity.type
_entity.pdbx_description
1 polymer ?
#
loop_
_entity_poly.entity_id
_entity_poly.type
_entity_poly.pdbx_seq_one_letter_code
_entity_poly.pdbx_strand_id
1 'polypeptide(L)'
;MTLYNEKMIPILDDLENPEIELAGGSTVGMLLSVTNSLIKYICNKTLGKKKYENVQEEVLKIKEEANNLKKYALSIIDEDRVVLDEILKTYRLKKEEPKLYEEACKNGVDFCLEVTKKAVCTLKLVDRLEKVGNR
;
A
#
# COMPACT_ATOMS: atom_id res chain seq x y z
N MET A 1 -7.38 5.14 -27.61
CA MET A 1 -7.58 4.29 -26.42
C MET A 1 -7.36 5.14 -25.17
N THR A 2 -8.21 5.05 -24.18
CA THR A 2 -8.07 5.85 -22.96
C THR A 2 -7.19 5.11 -21.95
N LEU A 3 -6.53 5.83 -21.04
CA LEU A 3 -5.77 5.23 -19.93
C LEU A 3 -6.60 4.21 -19.13
N TYR A 4 -7.87 4.47 -18.98
CA TYR A 4 -8.84 3.60 -18.33
C TYR A 4 -8.91 2.21 -19.01
N ASN A 5 -9.12 2.16 -20.31
CA ASN A 5 -9.26 0.89 -21.04
C ASN A 5 -7.95 0.11 -21.15
N GLU A 6 -6.81 0.82 -21.20
CA GLU A 6 -5.51 0.16 -21.41
C GLU A 6 -4.88 -0.39 -20.12
N LYS A 7 -5.13 0.27 -18.98
CA LYS A 7 -4.39 -0.02 -17.75
C LYS A 7 -5.28 -0.36 -16.56
N MET A 8 -6.45 0.23 -16.45
CA MET A 8 -7.31 0.02 -15.28
C MET A 8 -8.22 -1.22 -15.42
N ILE A 9 -8.88 -1.38 -16.56
CA ILE A 9 -9.79 -2.52 -16.75
C ILE A 9 -9.07 -3.86 -16.59
N PRO A 10 -7.90 -4.13 -17.20
CA PRO A 10 -7.21 -5.40 -17.01
C PRO A 10 -6.89 -5.70 -15.54
N ILE A 11 -6.50 -4.68 -14.75
CA ILE A 11 -6.23 -4.87 -13.32
C ILE A 11 -7.51 -5.22 -12.56
N LEU A 12 -8.64 -4.59 -12.89
CA LEU A 12 -9.91 -4.87 -12.23
C LEU A 12 -10.46 -6.26 -12.63
N ASP A 13 -10.30 -6.64 -13.90
CA ASP A 13 -10.66 -7.97 -14.41
C ASP A 13 -9.82 -9.06 -13.70
N ASP A 14 -8.53 -8.80 -13.47
CA ASP A 14 -7.64 -9.69 -12.71
C ASP A 14 -8.06 -9.80 -11.23
N LEU A 15 -8.51 -8.70 -10.61
CA LEU A 15 -8.99 -8.70 -9.21
C LEU A 15 -10.26 -9.53 -9.02
N GLU A 16 -11.14 -9.58 -10.00
CA GLU A 16 -12.38 -10.38 -9.91
C GLU A 16 -12.22 -11.82 -10.43
N ASN A 17 -11.07 -12.16 -11.00
CA ASN A 17 -10.79 -13.49 -11.51
C ASN A 17 -10.25 -14.42 -10.39
N PRO A 18 -11.02 -15.44 -9.98
CA PRO A 18 -10.60 -16.35 -8.90
C PRO A 18 -9.39 -17.23 -9.25
N GLU A 19 -9.00 -17.30 -10.52
CA GLU A 19 -7.82 -18.05 -10.99
C GLU A 19 -6.50 -17.28 -10.76
N ILE A 20 -6.56 -15.95 -10.59
CA ILE A 20 -5.36 -15.09 -10.51
C ILE A 20 -4.87 -14.89 -9.07
N GLU A 21 -5.66 -15.29 -8.08
CA GLU A 21 -5.29 -15.24 -6.64
C GLU A 21 -4.70 -13.89 -6.18
N LEU A 22 -5.25 -12.76 -6.69
CA LEU A 22 -4.96 -11.45 -6.13
C LEU A 22 -5.70 -11.31 -4.80
N ALA A 23 -4.97 -11.44 -3.70
CA ALA A 23 -5.54 -11.39 -2.36
C ALA A 23 -5.84 -9.95 -1.89
N GLY A 24 -6.50 -9.85 -0.73
CA GLY A 24 -6.89 -8.57 -0.14
C GLY A 24 -5.73 -7.62 0.15
N GLY A 25 -4.57 -8.15 0.57
CA GLY A 25 -3.38 -7.36 0.82
C GLY A 25 -2.80 -6.73 -0.44
N SER A 26 -2.80 -7.45 -1.57
CA SER A 26 -2.42 -6.88 -2.88
C SER A 26 -3.30 -5.69 -3.26
N THR A 27 -4.61 -5.79 -3.05
CA THR A 27 -5.57 -4.69 -3.28
C THR A 27 -5.28 -3.50 -2.37
N VAL A 28 -5.01 -3.73 -1.09
CA VAL A 28 -4.61 -2.66 -0.14
C VAL A 28 -3.32 -1.99 -0.60
N GLY A 29 -2.33 -2.75 -1.06
CA GLY A 29 -1.08 -2.22 -1.63
C GLY A 29 -1.33 -1.29 -2.81
N MET A 30 -2.20 -1.67 -3.74
CA MET A 30 -2.61 -0.82 -4.87
C MET A 30 -3.25 0.49 -4.38
N LEU A 31 -4.22 0.43 -3.47
CA LEU A 31 -4.91 1.60 -2.93
C LEU A 31 -3.95 2.55 -2.18
N LEU A 32 -3.07 2.01 -1.34
CA LEU A 32 -2.05 2.80 -0.65
C LEU A 32 -1.06 3.46 -1.63
N SER A 33 -0.70 2.77 -2.71
CA SER A 33 0.17 3.32 -3.76
C SER A 33 -0.46 4.51 -4.46
N VAL A 34 -1.74 4.41 -4.80
CA VAL A 34 -2.52 5.51 -5.39
C VAL A 34 -2.64 6.67 -4.40
N THR A 35 -3.01 6.41 -3.15
CA THR A 35 -3.16 7.42 -2.10
C THR A 35 -1.86 8.19 -1.88
N ASN A 36 -0.73 7.51 -1.71
CA ASN A 36 0.56 8.15 -1.52
C ASN A 36 1.03 8.91 -2.78
N SER A 37 0.61 8.49 -3.98
CA SER A 37 0.86 9.25 -5.21
C SER A 37 0.06 10.56 -5.25
N LEU A 38 -1.18 10.56 -4.76
CA LEU A 38 -2.00 11.78 -4.63
C LEU A 38 -1.43 12.74 -3.58
N ILE A 39 -0.96 12.24 -2.45
CA ILE A 39 -0.24 13.04 -1.44
C ILE A 39 0.95 13.75 -2.10
N LYS A 40 1.78 13.02 -2.84
CA LYS A 40 2.93 13.58 -3.56
C LYS A 40 2.51 14.61 -4.61
N TYR A 41 1.40 14.38 -5.31
CA TYR A 41 0.85 15.34 -6.26
C TYR A 41 0.52 16.67 -5.59
N ILE A 42 -0.16 16.66 -4.43
CA ILE A 42 -0.49 17.87 -3.68
C ILE A 42 0.79 18.56 -3.17
N CYS A 43 1.76 17.79 -2.67
CA CYS A 43 3.08 18.33 -2.29
C CYS A 43 3.74 19.07 -3.47
N ASN A 44 3.76 18.44 -4.65
CA ASN A 44 4.34 19.05 -5.85
C ASN A 44 3.61 20.34 -6.28
N LYS A 45 2.29 20.40 -6.07
CA LYS A 45 1.48 21.60 -6.32
C LYS A 45 1.73 22.71 -5.29
N THR A 46 2.23 22.38 -4.12
CA THR A 46 2.50 23.33 -3.01
C THR A 46 3.93 23.87 -3.06
N LEU A 47 4.89 23.02 -3.42
CA LEU A 47 6.31 23.37 -3.46
C LEU A 47 6.62 24.48 -4.46
N GLY A 48 7.51 25.40 -4.07
CA GLY A 48 7.96 26.53 -4.90
C GLY A 48 6.95 27.67 -5.05
N LYS A 49 5.78 27.56 -4.41
CA LYS A 49 4.80 28.65 -4.45
C LYS A 49 5.02 29.63 -3.28
N LYS A 50 5.11 30.92 -3.60
CA LYS A 50 5.30 32.00 -2.62
C LYS A 50 4.24 32.02 -1.53
N LYS A 51 2.98 31.69 -1.84
CA LYS A 51 1.87 31.58 -0.88
C LYS A 51 2.15 30.58 0.25
N TYR A 52 2.98 29.57 0.01
CA TYR A 52 3.27 28.47 0.92
C TYR A 52 4.74 28.48 1.38
N GLU A 53 5.42 29.64 1.34
CA GLU A 53 6.85 29.78 1.68
C GLU A 53 7.17 29.26 3.09
N ASN A 54 6.28 29.52 4.07
CA ASN A 54 6.48 29.18 5.49
C ASN A 54 6.33 27.67 5.78
N VAL A 55 5.84 26.85 4.85
CA VAL A 55 5.57 25.42 5.06
C VAL A 55 6.37 24.51 4.13
N GLN A 56 7.32 25.05 3.35
CA GLN A 56 8.06 24.27 2.35
C GLN A 56 8.82 23.09 2.96
N GLU A 57 9.44 23.26 4.12
CA GLU A 57 10.18 22.20 4.80
C GLU A 57 9.25 21.03 5.22
N GLU A 58 8.09 21.36 5.78
CA GLU A 58 7.11 20.34 6.18
C GLU A 58 6.54 19.60 4.97
N VAL A 59 6.25 20.31 3.89
CA VAL A 59 5.77 19.71 2.63
C VAL A 59 6.83 18.79 2.01
N LEU A 60 8.11 19.10 2.10
CA LEU A 60 9.20 18.23 1.66
C LEU A 60 9.26 16.95 2.51
N LYS A 61 9.14 17.06 3.83
CA LYS A 61 9.10 15.89 4.73
C LYS A 61 7.91 14.97 4.40
N ILE A 62 6.72 15.55 4.25
CA ILE A 62 5.52 14.79 3.87
C ILE A 62 5.73 14.06 2.52
N LYS A 63 6.31 14.75 1.53
CA LYS A 63 6.59 14.17 0.22
C LYS A 63 7.56 13.00 0.29
N GLU A 64 8.60 13.08 1.11
CA GLU A 64 9.57 12.01 1.30
C GLU A 64 8.94 10.80 2.03
N GLU A 65 8.21 11.03 3.11
CA GLU A 65 7.48 10.00 3.84
C GLU A 65 6.46 9.29 2.92
N ALA A 66 5.69 10.04 2.12
CA ALA A 66 4.75 9.46 1.14
C ALA A 66 5.47 8.65 0.06
N ASN A 67 6.69 9.05 -0.34
CA ASN A 67 7.48 8.28 -1.29
C ASN A 67 7.92 6.93 -0.71
N ASN A 68 8.33 6.91 0.54
CA ASN A 68 8.73 5.68 1.23
C ASN A 68 7.53 4.77 1.48
N LEU A 69 6.39 5.30 1.89
CA LEU A 69 5.14 4.54 2.05
C LEU A 69 4.64 3.99 0.71
N LYS A 70 4.79 4.74 -0.39
CA LYS A 70 4.46 4.24 -1.74
C LYS A 70 5.35 3.07 -2.15
N LYS A 71 6.67 3.13 -1.91
CA LYS A 71 7.58 2.02 -2.22
C LYS A 71 7.20 0.77 -1.45
N TYR A 72 6.91 0.91 -0.16
CA TYR A 72 6.42 -0.19 0.67
C TYR A 72 5.08 -0.72 0.14
N ALA A 73 4.13 0.15 -0.19
CA ALA A 73 2.83 -0.25 -0.72
C ALA A 73 2.94 -1.05 -2.04
N LEU A 74 3.92 -0.74 -2.87
CA LEU A 74 4.18 -1.50 -4.09
C LEU A 74 4.78 -2.89 -3.79
N SER A 75 5.64 -3.02 -2.76
CA SER A 75 6.22 -4.33 -2.41
C SER A 75 5.18 -5.30 -1.87
N ILE A 76 4.21 -4.82 -1.08
CA ILE A 76 3.16 -5.69 -0.52
C ILE A 76 2.22 -6.29 -1.56
N ILE A 77 2.15 -5.74 -2.78
CA ILE A 77 1.34 -6.31 -3.86
C ILE A 77 1.79 -7.74 -4.19
N ASP A 78 3.10 -7.96 -4.24
CA ASP A 78 3.69 -9.27 -4.52
C ASP A 78 3.89 -10.10 -3.23
N GLU A 79 4.28 -9.46 -2.13
CA GLU A 79 4.54 -10.13 -0.84
C GLU A 79 3.29 -10.79 -0.26
N ASP A 80 2.11 -10.18 -0.41
CA ASP A 80 0.83 -10.73 0.06
C ASP A 80 0.56 -12.13 -0.50
N ARG A 81 0.84 -12.32 -1.79
CA ARG A 81 0.70 -13.61 -2.44
C ARG A 81 1.65 -14.66 -1.86
N VAL A 82 2.91 -14.29 -1.61
CA VAL A 82 3.92 -15.20 -1.02
C VAL A 82 3.48 -15.64 0.37
N VAL A 83 3.01 -14.71 1.19
CA VAL A 83 2.52 -15.00 2.56
C VAL A 83 1.31 -15.93 2.52
N LEU A 84 0.35 -15.67 1.63
CA LEU A 84 -0.83 -16.53 1.47
C LEU A 84 -0.46 -17.93 1.01
N ASP A 85 0.41 -18.05 0.01
CA ASP A 85 0.89 -19.32 -0.52
C ASP A 85 1.55 -20.18 0.57
N GLU A 86 2.32 -19.57 1.46
CA GLU A 86 2.97 -20.27 2.57
C GLU A 86 1.95 -20.82 3.57
N ILE A 87 0.94 -20.02 3.93
CA ILE A 87 -0.16 -20.48 4.80
C ILE A 87 -0.90 -21.65 4.16
N LEU A 88 -1.24 -21.55 2.87
CA LEU A 88 -1.98 -22.60 2.17
C LEU A 88 -1.17 -23.91 2.03
N LYS A 89 0.13 -23.82 1.78
CA LYS A 89 1.04 -24.98 1.72
C LYS A 89 1.10 -25.69 3.09
N THR A 90 1.35 -24.92 4.13
CA THR A 90 1.49 -25.47 5.49
C THR A 90 0.16 -25.96 6.06
N TYR A 91 -0.97 -25.36 5.65
CA TYR A 91 -2.31 -25.85 6.02
C TYR A 91 -2.54 -27.32 5.61
N ARG A 92 -2.03 -27.73 4.47
CA ARG A 92 -2.13 -29.13 3.99
C ARG A 92 -1.36 -30.10 4.90
N LEU A 93 -0.30 -29.62 5.54
CA LEU A 93 0.59 -30.38 6.42
C LEU A 93 0.25 -30.24 7.92
N LYS A 94 -0.79 -29.49 8.28
CA LYS A 94 -1.10 -29.10 9.66
C LYS A 94 -1.28 -30.27 10.65
N LYS A 95 -1.63 -31.47 10.15
CA LYS A 95 -1.77 -32.67 11.01
C LYS A 95 -0.42 -33.32 11.32
N GLU A 96 0.51 -33.24 10.38
CA GLU A 96 1.83 -33.86 10.45
C GLU A 96 2.85 -32.89 11.06
N GLU A 97 2.76 -31.61 10.69
CA GLU A 97 3.66 -30.54 11.11
C GLU A 97 2.91 -29.30 11.64
N PRO A 98 2.21 -29.41 12.76
CA PRO A 98 1.36 -28.34 13.28
C PRO A 98 2.12 -27.05 13.61
N LYS A 99 3.38 -27.15 14.03
CA LYS A 99 4.23 -25.98 14.33
C LYS A 99 4.57 -25.16 13.10
N LEU A 100 4.79 -25.80 11.96
CA LEU A 100 5.08 -25.11 10.70
C LEU A 100 3.88 -24.28 10.23
N TYR A 101 2.67 -24.85 10.36
CA TYR A 101 1.45 -24.13 10.05
C TYR A 101 1.20 -22.97 11.03
N GLU A 102 1.44 -23.16 12.33
CA GLU A 102 1.32 -22.09 13.34
C GLU A 102 2.26 -20.93 13.04
N GLU A 103 3.52 -21.21 12.67
CA GLU A 103 4.50 -20.20 12.31
C GLU A 103 4.08 -19.42 11.05
N ALA A 104 3.62 -20.11 10.00
CA ALA A 104 3.11 -19.47 8.80
C ALA A 104 1.92 -18.54 9.08
N CYS A 105 0.97 -18.98 9.92
CA CYS A 105 -0.16 -18.16 10.35
C CYS A 105 0.31 -16.92 11.14
N LYS A 106 1.28 -17.07 12.02
CA LYS A 106 1.86 -15.95 12.78
C LYS A 106 2.51 -14.93 11.87
N ASN A 107 3.32 -15.38 10.91
CA ASN A 107 3.93 -14.53 9.90
C ASN A 107 2.87 -13.76 9.09
N GLY A 108 1.75 -14.41 8.74
CA GLY A 108 0.62 -13.77 8.07
C GLY A 108 -0.03 -12.68 8.91
N VAL A 109 -0.22 -12.91 10.20
CA VAL A 109 -0.76 -11.90 11.13
C VAL A 109 0.20 -10.72 11.26
N ASP A 110 1.49 -10.98 11.44
CA ASP A 110 2.51 -9.93 11.54
C ASP A 110 2.59 -9.09 10.27
N PHE A 111 2.49 -9.70 9.10
CA PHE A 111 2.38 -9.01 7.81
C PHE A 111 1.15 -8.09 7.75
N CYS A 112 -0.04 -8.58 8.07
CA CYS A 112 -1.27 -7.78 8.08
C CYS A 112 -1.20 -6.60 9.07
N LEU A 113 -0.61 -6.82 10.25
CA LEU A 113 -0.40 -5.75 11.24
C LEU A 113 0.54 -4.67 10.72
N GLU A 114 1.61 -5.05 10.04
CA GLU A 114 2.56 -4.08 9.48
C GLU A 114 1.91 -3.27 8.34
N VAL A 115 1.16 -3.91 7.45
CA VAL A 115 0.37 -3.23 6.41
C VAL A 115 -0.61 -2.23 7.03
N THR A 116 -1.30 -2.63 8.09
CA THR A 116 -2.24 -1.75 8.82
C THR A 116 -1.54 -0.54 9.43
N LYS A 117 -0.38 -0.73 10.05
CA LYS A 117 0.43 0.38 10.59
C LYS A 117 0.83 1.38 9.49
N LYS A 118 1.23 0.89 8.30
CA LYS A 118 1.58 1.77 7.17
C LYS A 118 0.37 2.51 6.59
N ALA A 119 -0.80 1.89 6.59
CA ALA A 119 -2.05 2.56 6.25
C ALA A 119 -2.37 3.70 7.24
N VAL A 120 -2.22 3.47 8.53
CA VAL A 120 -2.37 4.52 9.55
C VAL A 120 -1.34 5.64 9.37
N CYS A 121 -0.08 5.32 9.04
CA CYS A 121 0.92 6.34 8.71
C CYS A 121 0.49 7.20 7.51
N THR A 122 -0.06 6.58 6.46
CA THR A 122 -0.60 7.30 5.29
C THR A 122 -1.72 8.26 5.68
N LEU A 123 -2.66 7.83 6.54
CA LEU A 123 -3.73 8.70 7.05
C LEU A 123 -3.17 9.90 7.85
N LYS A 124 -2.15 9.69 8.68
CA LYS A 124 -1.47 10.78 9.40
C LYS A 124 -0.80 11.77 8.45
N LEU A 125 -0.27 11.31 7.31
CA LEU A 125 0.26 12.23 6.29
C LEU A 125 -0.84 13.06 5.65
N VAL A 126 -2.02 12.49 5.40
CA VAL A 126 -3.18 13.23 4.89
C VAL A 126 -3.60 14.33 5.85
N ASP A 127 -3.69 14.04 7.15
CA ASP A 127 -4.02 15.03 8.19
C ASP A 127 -2.97 16.17 8.25
N ARG A 128 -1.68 15.85 8.18
CA ARG A 128 -0.61 16.86 8.12
C ARG A 128 -0.68 17.70 6.85
N LEU A 129 -0.91 17.06 5.71
CA LEU A 129 -0.98 17.72 4.41
C LEU A 129 -2.19 18.65 4.29
N GLU A 130 -3.33 18.31 4.90
CA GLU A 130 -4.51 19.18 4.93
C GLU A 130 -4.21 20.55 5.53
N LYS A 131 -3.32 20.60 6.53
CA LYS A 131 -2.95 21.84 7.23
C LYS A 131 -2.02 22.73 6.42
N VAL A 132 -1.17 22.16 5.57
CA VAL A 132 -0.07 22.87 4.86
C VAL A 132 -0.17 22.82 3.34
N GLY A 133 -0.98 21.93 2.80
CA GLY A 133 -1.08 21.69 1.36
C GLY A 133 -1.87 22.75 0.59
N ASN A 134 -1.70 22.72 -0.73
CA ASN A 134 -2.44 23.58 -1.64
C ASN A 134 -3.91 23.12 -1.72
N ARG A 135 -4.80 24.01 -1.37
CA ARG A 135 -6.26 23.88 -1.49
C ARG A 135 -6.77 24.43 -2.81
#